data_7aeb6db009cefc3473a92bf2afcc0b33
#
_entry.id   7aeb6db009cefc3473a92bf2afcc0b33
#
_cell.length_a   1.000
_cell.length_b   1.000
_cell.length_c   1.000
_cell.angle_alpha   90.00
_cell.angle_beta   90.00
_cell.angle_gamma   90.00
#
_symmetry.space_group_name_H-M   'P 1'
#
loop_
_entity.id
_entity.type
_entity.pdbx_description
1 polymer ?
#
loop_
_entity_poly.entity_id
_entity_poly.type
_entity_poly.pdbx_seq_one_letter_code
_entity_poly.pdbx_strand_id
1 'polypeptide(L)'
;MASEQQIVRKDDLPEVGLDAVVSYIPSDIPVLQPVEIELVHLFDKLRAVKGFVFDVDGVFTNNNILITEAGELLRTMNVRDGQVVKWALQAGYQICIITGGRSEGTKKRLTGLGITEYYSGVSEKLPVFQAFLESSGLLSSEICYMGDDIPDIPVLRKVIVSSCPSDSVPEVMEICDYISPLPGGAGCVRDILEKVMKLQGKWPEY
;
A
#
# COMPACT_ATOMS: atom_id res chain seq x y z
N MET A 1 -6.68 -49.33 17.94
CA MET A 1 -8.09 -49.44 17.45
C MET A 1 -8.40 -48.11 16.80
N ALA A 2 -8.42 -48.09 15.49
CA ALA A 2 -8.74 -46.89 14.71
C ALA A 2 -10.25 -46.77 14.61
N SER A 3 -10.80 -45.62 14.98
CA SER A 3 -12.23 -45.31 14.82
C SER A 3 -12.51 -45.04 13.35
N GLU A 4 -13.31 -45.90 12.72
CA GLU A 4 -13.86 -45.66 11.38
C GLU A 4 -14.73 -44.40 11.41
N GLN A 5 -14.31 -43.39 10.68
CA GLN A 5 -15.16 -42.22 10.38
C GLN A 5 -16.21 -42.68 9.34
N GLN A 6 -17.44 -42.74 9.76
CA GLN A 6 -18.58 -43.04 8.91
C GLN A 6 -18.83 -41.84 7.99
N ILE A 7 -18.55 -42.00 6.71
CA ILE A 7 -18.84 -40.98 5.67
C ILE A 7 -20.34 -41.02 5.39
N VAL A 8 -21.07 -40.00 5.86
CA VAL A 8 -22.48 -39.79 5.53
C VAL A 8 -22.56 -39.31 4.10
N ARG A 9 -23.25 -40.01 3.21
CA ARG A 9 -23.46 -39.59 1.84
C ARG A 9 -24.57 -38.55 1.75
N LYS A 10 -24.47 -37.65 0.77
CA LYS A 10 -25.43 -36.55 0.55
C LYS A 10 -26.89 -37.04 0.39
N ASP A 11 -27.05 -38.24 -0.10
CA ASP A 11 -28.35 -38.89 -0.35
C ASP A 11 -29.02 -39.47 0.90
N ASP A 12 -28.29 -39.54 2.04
CA ASP A 12 -28.79 -40.04 3.33
C ASP A 12 -29.32 -38.92 4.23
N LEU A 13 -29.31 -37.67 3.79
CA LEU A 13 -29.87 -36.56 4.54
C LEU A 13 -31.36 -36.43 4.24
N PRO A 14 -32.23 -36.30 5.25
CA PRO A 14 -33.65 -36.04 5.01
C PRO A 14 -33.82 -34.67 4.32
N GLU A 15 -34.69 -34.62 3.32
CA GLU A 15 -35.14 -33.33 2.76
C GLU A 15 -35.89 -32.54 3.83
N VAL A 16 -35.19 -31.72 4.56
CA VAL A 16 -35.78 -30.76 5.52
C VAL A 16 -36.22 -29.55 4.72
N GLY A 17 -37.51 -29.36 4.53
CA GLY A 17 -38.05 -28.15 3.89
C GLY A 17 -37.61 -26.90 4.65
N LEU A 18 -37.38 -25.80 3.93
CA LEU A 18 -36.98 -24.49 4.49
C LEU A 18 -37.85 -24.07 5.68
N ASP A 19 -39.14 -24.46 5.72
CA ASP A 19 -40.09 -24.12 6.77
C ASP A 19 -39.79 -24.85 8.12
N ALA A 20 -39.11 -26.01 8.10
CA ALA A 20 -38.74 -26.73 9.31
C ALA A 20 -37.48 -26.17 9.98
N VAL A 21 -36.62 -25.44 9.21
CA VAL A 21 -35.42 -24.80 9.76
C VAL A 21 -35.76 -23.48 10.46
N VAL A 22 -36.81 -22.79 10.01
CA VAL A 22 -37.22 -21.48 10.56
C VAL A 22 -37.86 -21.65 11.96
N SER A 23 -38.49 -22.80 12.24
CA SER A 23 -39.13 -23.07 13.55
C SER A 23 -38.17 -23.40 14.70
N TYR A 24 -36.88 -23.57 14.43
CA TYR A 24 -35.88 -23.93 15.44
C TYR A 24 -34.96 -22.76 15.82
N ILE A 25 -35.24 -21.54 15.40
CA ILE A 25 -34.51 -20.35 15.86
C ILE A 25 -35.08 -19.92 17.20
N PRO A 26 -34.35 -20.05 18.34
CA PRO A 26 -34.83 -19.55 19.62
C PRO A 26 -35.21 -18.06 19.52
N SER A 27 -36.35 -17.68 20.07
CA SER A 27 -36.88 -16.32 20.04
C SER A 27 -36.01 -15.25 20.71
N ASP A 28 -34.97 -15.67 21.40
CA ASP A 28 -34.08 -14.86 22.24
C ASP A 28 -32.74 -14.59 21.55
N ILE A 29 -32.52 -15.09 20.32
CA ILE A 29 -31.34 -14.66 19.54
C ILE A 29 -31.59 -13.20 19.12
N PRO A 30 -30.79 -12.24 19.61
CA PRO A 30 -30.91 -10.86 19.16
C PRO A 30 -30.70 -10.83 17.64
N VAL A 31 -31.71 -10.37 16.92
CA VAL A 31 -31.59 -10.10 15.49
C VAL A 31 -30.49 -9.03 15.35
N LEU A 32 -29.30 -9.49 14.99
CA LEU A 32 -28.21 -8.56 14.66
C LEU A 32 -28.71 -7.72 13.51
N GLN A 33 -28.86 -6.41 13.74
CA GLN A 33 -29.10 -5.46 12.67
C GLN A 33 -28.02 -5.68 11.62
N PRO A 34 -28.36 -5.76 10.33
CA PRO A 34 -27.36 -5.87 9.28
C PRO A 34 -26.45 -4.65 9.40
N VAL A 35 -25.19 -4.89 9.78
CA VAL A 35 -24.15 -3.88 9.69
C VAL A 35 -23.89 -3.78 8.20
N GLU A 36 -24.36 -2.70 7.56
CA GLU A 36 -23.92 -2.32 6.23
C GLU A 36 -22.42 -2.02 6.29
N ILE A 37 -21.61 -3.05 6.05
CA ILE A 37 -20.19 -2.88 5.80
C ILE A 37 -20.11 -2.32 4.38
N GLU A 38 -19.98 -1.01 4.28
CA GLU A 38 -19.64 -0.37 3.03
C GLU A 38 -18.21 -0.83 2.65
N LEU A 39 -18.14 -1.90 1.88
CA LEU A 39 -16.89 -2.36 1.26
C LEU A 39 -16.48 -1.34 0.21
N VAL A 40 -15.76 -0.31 0.62
CA VAL A 40 -15.13 0.60 -0.33
C VAL A 40 -14.13 -0.21 -1.15
N HIS A 41 -14.46 -0.43 -2.41
CA HIS A 41 -13.64 -1.26 -3.28
C HIS A 41 -12.27 -0.58 -3.50
N LEU A 42 -11.18 -1.35 -3.53
CA LEU A 42 -9.82 -0.81 -3.75
C LEU A 42 -9.76 0.14 -4.96
N PHE A 43 -10.50 -0.15 -6.03
CA PHE A 43 -10.55 0.72 -7.21
C PHE A 43 -11.13 2.11 -6.92
N ASP A 44 -12.08 2.23 -6.00
CA ASP A 44 -12.64 3.53 -5.63
C ASP A 44 -11.65 4.34 -4.79
N LYS A 45 -10.90 3.67 -3.90
CA LYS A 45 -9.78 4.27 -3.18
C LYS A 45 -8.72 4.79 -4.17
N LEU A 46 -8.30 3.98 -5.15
CA LEU A 46 -7.30 4.36 -6.15
C LEU A 46 -7.77 5.54 -7.03
N ARG A 47 -9.07 5.65 -7.32
CA ARG A 47 -9.62 6.81 -8.05
C ARG A 47 -9.57 8.12 -7.27
N ALA A 48 -9.58 8.06 -5.95
CA ALA A 48 -9.52 9.25 -5.10
C ALA A 48 -8.09 9.79 -4.92
N VAL A 49 -7.05 9.03 -5.29
CA VAL A 49 -5.65 9.40 -5.08
C VAL A 49 -5.28 10.64 -5.90
N LYS A 50 -4.73 11.66 -5.23
CA LYS A 50 -4.17 12.88 -5.82
C LYS A 50 -2.69 13.08 -5.48
N GLY A 51 -2.19 12.39 -4.47
CA GLY A 51 -0.80 12.46 -4.06
C GLY A 51 -0.24 11.10 -3.65
N PHE A 52 1.07 10.99 -3.76
CA PHE A 52 1.81 9.80 -3.38
C PHE A 52 2.89 10.15 -2.36
N VAL A 53 3.03 9.31 -1.37
CA VAL A 53 4.13 9.41 -0.42
C VAL A 53 4.87 8.08 -0.40
N PHE A 54 6.19 8.13 -0.52
CA PHE A 54 7.03 6.93 -0.58
C PHE A 54 8.12 6.97 0.48
N ASP A 55 8.43 5.81 1.05
CA ASP A 55 9.74 5.56 1.62
C ASP A 55 10.78 5.34 0.52
N VAL A 56 12.03 5.19 0.86
CA VAL A 56 13.14 4.99 -0.07
C VAL A 56 13.76 3.61 0.06
N ASP A 57 14.33 3.31 1.23
CA ASP A 57 14.99 2.02 1.45
C ASP A 57 13.91 0.93 1.54
N GLY A 58 13.98 -0.08 0.67
CA GLY A 58 12.95 -1.11 0.52
C GLY A 58 11.79 -0.78 -0.44
N VAL A 59 11.69 0.47 -0.91
CA VAL A 59 10.66 0.90 -1.89
C VAL A 59 11.30 1.28 -3.22
N PHE A 60 12.03 2.41 -3.28
CA PHE A 60 12.83 2.78 -4.45
C PHE A 60 14.12 1.95 -4.59
N THR A 61 14.57 1.35 -3.51
CA THR A 61 15.75 0.48 -3.43
C THR A 61 15.34 -0.91 -2.92
N ASN A 62 16.26 -1.86 -2.95
CA ASN A 62 16.02 -3.26 -2.59
C ASN A 62 16.44 -3.62 -1.16
N ASN A 63 16.42 -2.68 -0.23
CA ASN A 63 16.89 -2.86 1.17
C ASN A 63 18.37 -3.25 1.35
N ASN A 64 19.13 -3.40 0.26
CA ASN A 64 20.58 -3.69 0.34
C ASN A 64 21.37 -2.39 0.25
N ILE A 65 22.35 -2.27 1.13
CA ILE A 65 23.34 -1.19 1.11
C ILE A 65 24.68 -1.78 0.72
N LEU A 66 25.28 -1.27 -0.36
CA LEU A 66 26.66 -1.53 -0.70
C LEU A 66 27.57 -0.55 0.07
N ILE A 67 28.45 -1.08 0.89
CA ILE A 67 29.37 -0.29 1.69
C ILE A 67 30.74 -0.32 1.01
N THR A 68 31.28 0.86 0.67
CA THR A 68 32.64 0.98 0.14
C THR A 68 33.68 0.95 1.26
N GLU A 69 34.93 0.67 0.91
CA GLU A 69 36.04 0.73 1.89
C GLU A 69 36.23 2.14 2.52
N ALA A 70 35.72 3.18 1.85
CA ALA A 70 35.71 4.55 2.39
C ALA A 70 34.49 4.80 3.33
N GLY A 71 33.64 3.79 3.55
CA GLY A 71 32.45 3.91 4.39
C GLY A 71 31.25 4.57 3.71
N GLU A 72 31.28 4.74 2.39
CA GLU A 72 30.13 5.26 1.65
C GLU A 72 29.02 4.21 1.55
N LEU A 73 27.78 4.65 1.74
CA LEU A 73 26.59 3.80 1.69
C LEU A 73 25.88 3.98 0.34
N LEU A 74 26.16 3.09 -0.61
CA LEU A 74 25.60 3.18 -1.97
C LEU A 74 24.28 2.40 -2.08
N ARG A 75 23.42 2.85 -2.97
CA ARG A 75 22.11 2.26 -3.27
C ARG A 75 21.91 2.16 -4.78
N THR A 76 21.13 1.19 -5.20
CA THR A 76 20.68 1.04 -6.58
C THR A 76 19.20 1.42 -6.67
N MET A 77 18.80 2.05 -7.78
CA MET A 77 17.43 2.45 -8.05
C MET A 77 16.99 2.02 -9.45
N ASN A 78 15.72 1.68 -9.60
CA ASN A 78 15.15 1.29 -10.88
C ASN A 78 14.90 2.52 -11.77
N VAL A 79 15.39 2.47 -13.00
CA VAL A 79 15.21 3.56 -13.99
C VAL A 79 13.74 3.72 -14.39
N ARG A 80 12.98 2.62 -14.47
CA ARG A 80 11.56 2.64 -14.85
C ARG A 80 10.70 3.29 -13.77
N ASP A 81 11.03 3.13 -12.49
CA ASP A 81 10.38 3.86 -11.40
C ASP A 81 10.60 5.36 -11.53
N GLY A 82 11.83 5.77 -11.88
CA GLY A 82 12.11 7.18 -12.12
C GLY A 82 11.36 7.76 -13.32
N GLN A 83 11.12 6.99 -14.37
CA GLN A 83 10.36 7.46 -15.53
C GLN A 83 8.88 7.69 -15.19
N VAL A 84 8.25 6.78 -14.46
CA VAL A 84 6.83 6.94 -14.10
C VAL A 84 6.62 8.07 -13.08
N VAL A 85 7.57 8.30 -12.18
CA VAL A 85 7.56 9.46 -11.27
C VAL A 85 7.46 10.77 -12.08
N LYS A 86 8.26 10.93 -13.13
CA LYS A 86 8.18 12.11 -14.01
C LYS A 86 6.81 12.26 -14.66
N TRP A 87 6.24 11.16 -15.17
CA TRP A 87 4.90 11.19 -15.78
C TRP A 87 3.81 11.54 -14.76
N ALA A 88 3.90 11.01 -13.55
CA ALA A 88 2.94 11.31 -12.48
C ALA A 88 3.00 12.80 -12.10
N LEU A 89 4.20 13.38 -11.94
CA LEU A 89 4.36 14.80 -11.68
C LEU A 89 3.79 15.65 -12.83
N GLN A 90 4.05 15.28 -14.09
CA GLN A 90 3.51 15.95 -15.27
C GLN A 90 1.97 15.86 -15.36
N ALA A 91 1.40 14.75 -14.86
CA ALA A 91 -0.04 14.54 -14.79
C ALA A 91 -0.72 15.27 -13.60
N GLY A 92 0.07 16.03 -12.81
CA GLY A 92 -0.41 16.86 -11.71
C GLY A 92 -0.53 16.17 -10.36
N TYR A 93 0.04 14.96 -10.19
CA TYR A 93 0.13 14.35 -8.87
C TYR A 93 1.22 15.02 -8.03
N GLN A 94 0.97 15.15 -6.74
CA GLN A 94 1.99 15.56 -5.79
C GLN A 94 2.73 14.31 -5.28
N ILE A 95 4.06 14.39 -5.21
CA ILE A 95 4.88 13.27 -4.73
C ILE A 95 5.80 13.76 -3.61
N CYS A 96 5.75 13.06 -2.48
CA CYS A 96 6.57 13.31 -1.32
C CYS A 96 7.42 12.08 -0.97
N ILE A 97 8.63 12.31 -0.49
CA ILE A 97 9.52 11.29 0.04
C ILE A 97 9.71 11.51 1.54
N ILE A 98 9.50 10.45 2.32
CA ILE A 98 9.76 10.47 3.78
C ILE A 98 10.61 9.24 4.11
N THR A 99 11.90 9.45 4.38
CA THR A 99 12.83 8.35 4.63
C THR A 99 13.65 8.53 5.91
N GLY A 100 13.91 7.43 6.61
CA GLY A 100 14.84 7.39 7.75
C GLY A 100 16.30 7.52 7.32
N GLY A 101 16.62 7.08 6.11
CA GLY A 101 17.97 7.14 5.56
C GLY A 101 18.45 8.56 5.25
N ARG A 102 19.79 8.73 5.25
CA ARG A 102 20.45 9.96 4.79
C ARG A 102 21.41 9.59 3.67
N SER A 103 21.11 10.02 2.46
CA SER A 103 21.93 9.79 1.27
C SER A 103 21.81 10.95 0.30
N GLU A 104 22.91 11.66 0.10
CA GLU A 104 22.95 12.77 -0.87
C GLU A 104 22.76 12.27 -2.31
N GLY A 105 23.25 11.08 -2.64
CA GLY A 105 23.05 10.46 -3.96
C GLY A 105 21.57 10.18 -4.24
N THR A 106 20.86 9.61 -3.27
CA THR A 106 19.42 9.37 -3.33
C THR A 106 18.65 10.68 -3.46
N LYS A 107 18.97 11.68 -2.63
CA LYS A 107 18.35 13.00 -2.70
C LYS A 107 18.55 13.63 -4.09
N LYS A 108 19.78 13.70 -4.59
CA LYS A 108 20.08 14.22 -5.95
C LYS A 108 19.30 13.46 -7.02
N ARG A 109 19.21 12.13 -6.92
CA ARG A 109 18.46 11.31 -7.88
C ARG A 109 16.98 11.66 -7.88
N LEU A 110 16.32 11.69 -6.72
CA LEU A 110 14.87 11.88 -6.60
C LEU A 110 14.46 13.32 -6.89
N THR A 111 15.22 14.32 -6.40
CA THR A 111 14.96 15.73 -6.73
C THR A 111 15.22 16.02 -8.21
N GLY A 112 16.19 15.35 -8.83
CA GLY A 112 16.44 15.43 -10.29
C GLY A 112 15.32 14.82 -11.15
N LEU A 113 14.39 14.05 -10.58
CA LEU A 113 13.16 13.61 -11.24
C LEU A 113 12.03 14.64 -11.16
N GLY A 114 12.20 15.69 -10.35
CA GLY A 114 11.21 16.74 -10.13
C GLY A 114 10.49 16.67 -8.78
N ILE A 115 10.87 15.76 -7.89
CA ILE A 115 10.29 15.69 -6.54
C ILE A 115 10.86 16.86 -5.71
N THR A 116 9.98 17.72 -5.19
CA THR A 116 10.34 18.87 -4.36
C THR A 116 10.22 18.59 -2.87
N GLU A 117 9.25 17.76 -2.50
CA GLU A 117 8.98 17.36 -1.12
C GLU A 117 9.85 16.14 -0.74
N TYR A 118 10.98 16.40 -0.09
CA TYR A 118 11.96 15.36 0.25
C TYR A 118 12.46 15.51 1.69
N TYR A 119 12.08 14.59 2.55
CA TYR A 119 12.42 14.56 3.96
C TYR A 119 13.26 13.33 4.29
N SER A 120 14.50 13.55 4.74
CA SER A 120 15.46 12.48 5.07
C SER A 120 15.93 12.54 6.51
N GLY A 121 16.38 11.41 7.05
CA GLY A 121 16.79 11.31 8.45
C GLY A 121 15.62 11.42 9.41
N VAL A 122 14.44 11.02 8.97
CA VAL A 122 13.19 11.09 9.73
C VAL A 122 13.08 9.86 10.63
N SER A 123 13.05 10.06 11.95
CA SER A 123 12.83 8.99 12.93
C SER A 123 11.35 8.65 13.12
N GLU A 124 10.49 9.67 13.08
CA GLU A 124 9.03 9.53 13.21
C GLU A 124 8.36 10.10 11.96
N LYS A 125 7.83 9.19 11.10
CA LYS A 125 7.29 9.58 9.79
C LYS A 125 5.96 10.30 9.86
N LEU A 126 5.12 9.99 10.86
CA LEU A 126 3.76 10.55 10.95
C LEU A 126 3.71 12.08 11.12
N PRO A 127 4.50 12.74 11.98
CA PRO A 127 4.51 14.20 12.07
C PRO A 127 4.93 14.88 10.77
N VAL A 128 5.91 14.31 10.04
CA VAL A 128 6.37 14.83 8.75
C VAL A 128 5.29 14.66 7.67
N PHE A 129 4.58 13.54 7.69
CA PHE A 129 3.44 13.32 6.81
C PHE A 129 2.32 14.34 7.05
N GLN A 130 2.00 14.64 8.32
CA GLN A 130 1.01 15.66 8.67
C GLN A 130 1.41 17.06 8.18
N ALA A 131 2.67 17.44 8.37
CA ALA A 131 3.20 18.71 7.85
C ALA A 131 3.12 18.78 6.31
N PHE A 132 3.39 17.66 5.61
CA PHE A 132 3.21 17.58 4.15
C PHE A 132 1.74 17.78 3.76
N LEU A 133 0.77 17.18 4.46
CA LEU A 133 -0.65 17.40 4.17
C LEU A 133 -1.04 18.87 4.33
N GLU A 134 -0.58 19.53 5.40
CA GLU A 134 -0.84 20.95 5.65
C GLU A 134 -0.25 21.85 4.54
N SER A 135 0.98 21.57 4.12
CA SER A 135 1.65 22.37 3.08
C SER A 135 1.10 22.15 1.68
N SER A 136 0.69 20.92 1.36
CA SER A 136 0.19 20.54 0.04
C SER A 136 -1.29 20.85 -0.17
N GLY A 137 -2.06 21.02 0.92
CA GLY A 137 -3.51 21.15 0.90
C GLY A 137 -4.25 19.85 0.57
N LEU A 138 -3.56 18.71 0.58
CA LEU A 138 -4.17 17.41 0.36
C LEU A 138 -4.72 16.83 1.67
N LEU A 139 -5.76 16.01 1.53
CA LEU A 139 -6.30 15.22 2.64
C LEU A 139 -5.64 13.84 2.68
N SER A 140 -5.55 13.22 3.85
CA SER A 140 -5.08 11.83 3.98
C SER A 140 -5.92 10.85 3.16
N SER A 141 -7.21 11.17 2.94
CA SER A 141 -8.13 10.45 2.05
C SER A 141 -7.85 10.63 0.54
N GLU A 142 -6.79 11.34 0.19
CA GLU A 142 -6.36 11.57 -1.20
C GLU A 142 -4.92 11.06 -1.43
N ILE A 143 -4.32 10.39 -0.44
CA ILE A 143 -2.93 9.94 -0.48
C ILE A 143 -2.85 8.41 -0.62
N CYS A 144 -1.98 7.98 -1.54
CA CYS A 144 -1.42 6.64 -1.55
C CYS A 144 -0.02 6.68 -0.90
N TYR A 145 0.19 5.87 0.13
CA TYR A 145 1.51 5.70 0.76
C TYR A 145 2.06 4.32 0.43
N MET A 146 3.35 4.24 0.09
CA MET A 146 4.07 2.97 -0.04
C MET A 146 5.28 2.96 0.91
N GLY A 147 5.31 1.97 1.79
CA GLY A 147 6.39 1.68 2.72
C GLY A 147 6.56 0.18 2.88
N ASP A 148 7.64 -0.26 3.50
CA ASP A 148 7.99 -1.68 3.55
C ASP A 148 8.27 -2.21 4.97
N ASP A 149 8.46 -1.32 5.96
CA ASP A 149 8.89 -1.72 7.29
C ASP A 149 8.06 -1.04 8.41
N ILE A 150 8.24 -1.51 9.64
CA ILE A 150 7.51 -1.08 10.84
C ILE A 150 7.41 0.45 11.02
N PRO A 151 8.46 1.26 10.75
CA PRO A 151 8.37 2.72 10.85
C PRO A 151 7.33 3.37 9.93
N ASP A 152 6.84 2.67 8.90
CA ASP A 152 5.82 3.14 7.96
C ASP A 152 4.40 2.95 8.49
N ILE A 153 4.17 2.00 9.39
CA ILE A 153 2.85 1.61 9.90
C ILE A 153 2.01 2.80 10.39
N PRO A 154 2.57 3.77 11.15
CA PRO A 154 1.79 4.91 11.61
C PRO A 154 1.18 5.76 10.48
N VAL A 155 1.86 5.85 9.32
CA VAL A 155 1.38 6.58 8.15
C VAL A 155 0.44 5.70 7.31
N LEU A 156 0.81 4.44 7.06
CA LEU A 156 -0.01 3.47 6.32
C LEU A 156 -1.44 3.38 6.85
N ARG A 157 -1.62 3.48 8.17
CA ARG A 157 -2.95 3.46 8.83
C ARG A 157 -3.76 4.75 8.66
N LYS A 158 -3.21 5.81 8.05
CA LYS A 158 -3.87 7.13 7.94
C LYS A 158 -4.27 7.49 6.51
N VAL A 159 -3.74 6.82 5.53
CA VAL A 159 -3.98 7.11 4.11
C VAL A 159 -5.16 6.34 3.55
N ILE A 160 -5.70 6.77 2.42
CA ILE A 160 -6.79 6.06 1.76
C ILE A 160 -6.31 4.78 1.08
N VAL A 161 -5.09 4.78 0.55
CA VAL A 161 -4.45 3.60 -0.05
C VAL A 161 -3.14 3.35 0.66
N SER A 162 -3.11 2.34 1.49
CA SER A 162 -1.87 1.77 2.03
C SER A 162 -1.32 0.73 1.06
N SER A 163 -0.03 0.82 0.74
CA SER A 163 0.61 -0.11 -0.19
C SER A 163 2.01 -0.47 0.24
N CYS A 164 2.49 -1.63 -0.22
CA CYS A 164 3.84 -2.10 0.05
C CYS A 164 4.39 -2.97 -1.09
N PRO A 165 5.73 -3.10 -1.21
CA PRO A 165 6.38 -4.10 -2.05
C PRO A 165 6.12 -5.54 -1.58
N SER A 166 6.38 -6.53 -2.48
CA SER A 166 6.16 -7.95 -2.17
C SER A 166 7.13 -8.55 -1.16
N ASP A 167 8.22 -7.88 -0.86
CA ASP A 167 9.27 -8.30 0.08
C ASP A 167 9.27 -7.47 1.39
N SER A 168 8.17 -6.78 1.66
CA SER A 168 7.96 -6.04 2.91
C SER A 168 7.84 -6.97 4.11
N VAL A 169 8.02 -6.43 5.31
CA VAL A 169 7.82 -7.20 6.54
C VAL A 169 6.35 -7.62 6.70
N PRO A 170 6.08 -8.80 7.32
CA PRO A 170 4.71 -9.32 7.46
C PRO A 170 3.73 -8.33 8.09
N GLU A 171 4.17 -7.59 9.10
CA GLU A 171 3.36 -6.62 9.84
C GLU A 171 2.84 -5.47 8.96
N VAL A 172 3.59 -5.12 7.92
CA VAL A 172 3.20 -4.13 6.91
C VAL A 172 2.24 -4.76 5.91
N MET A 173 2.55 -5.97 5.42
CA MET A 173 1.70 -6.67 4.45
C MET A 173 0.29 -6.91 4.99
N GLU A 174 0.15 -7.22 6.30
CA GLU A 174 -1.15 -7.49 6.95
C GLU A 174 -2.10 -6.29 6.96
N ILE A 175 -1.56 -5.06 6.90
CA ILE A 175 -2.36 -3.84 7.00
C ILE A 175 -2.52 -3.08 5.68
N CYS A 176 -1.82 -3.50 4.63
CA CYS A 176 -1.86 -2.81 3.35
C CYS A 176 -3.10 -3.18 2.53
N ASP A 177 -3.73 -2.16 1.93
CA ASP A 177 -4.80 -2.34 0.94
C ASP A 177 -4.29 -2.98 -0.36
N TYR A 178 -3.02 -2.72 -0.70
CA TYR A 178 -2.40 -3.18 -1.93
C TYR A 178 -0.96 -3.64 -1.69
N ILE A 179 -0.67 -4.88 -2.05
CA ILE A 179 0.69 -5.42 -2.10
C ILE A 179 1.10 -5.49 -3.56
N SER A 180 2.16 -4.78 -3.94
CA SER A 180 2.74 -4.88 -5.28
C SER A 180 3.30 -6.29 -5.50
N PRO A 181 3.10 -6.91 -6.68
CA PRO A 181 3.75 -8.18 -7.00
C PRO A 181 5.27 -8.06 -7.20
N LEU A 182 5.79 -6.83 -7.20
CA LEU A 182 7.20 -6.53 -7.40
C LEU A 182 7.86 -6.16 -6.08
N PRO A 183 9.07 -6.65 -5.81
CA PRO A 183 9.84 -6.28 -4.63
C PRO A 183 10.39 -4.86 -4.74
N GLY A 184 10.89 -4.34 -3.63
CA GLY A 184 11.54 -3.04 -3.54
C GLY A 184 12.69 -2.88 -4.53
N GLY A 185 12.78 -1.70 -5.15
CA GLY A 185 13.78 -1.40 -6.17
C GLY A 185 13.63 -2.14 -7.50
N ALA A 186 12.59 -2.96 -7.68
CA ALA A 186 12.36 -3.76 -8.88
C ALA A 186 11.16 -3.28 -9.74
N GLY A 187 10.58 -2.12 -9.41
CA GLY A 187 9.48 -1.55 -10.17
C GLY A 187 8.15 -1.43 -9.39
N CYS A 188 8.14 -1.65 -8.08
CA CYS A 188 6.94 -1.54 -7.25
C CYS A 188 6.37 -0.11 -7.24
N VAL A 189 7.22 0.92 -7.30
CA VAL A 189 6.80 2.32 -7.44
C VAL A 189 6.09 2.53 -8.77
N ARG A 190 6.66 2.00 -9.85
CA ARG A 190 6.00 2.05 -11.17
C ARG A 190 4.66 1.34 -11.13
N ASP A 191 4.59 0.18 -10.52
CA ASP A 191 3.39 -0.64 -10.48
C ASP A 191 2.20 0.11 -9.87
N ILE A 192 2.36 0.73 -8.70
CA ILE A 192 1.26 1.47 -8.05
C ILE A 192 0.90 2.76 -8.81
N LEU A 193 1.89 3.54 -9.26
CA LEU A 193 1.66 4.75 -10.04
C LEU A 193 0.94 4.45 -11.36
N GLU A 194 1.37 3.42 -12.08
CA GLU A 194 0.75 2.98 -13.34
C GLU A 194 -0.72 2.59 -13.14
N LYS A 195 -1.04 1.83 -12.08
CA LYS A 195 -2.41 1.44 -11.76
C LYS A 195 -3.30 2.63 -11.49
N VAL A 196 -2.88 3.57 -10.64
CA VAL A 196 -3.65 4.77 -10.35
C VAL A 196 -3.82 5.63 -11.60
N MET A 197 -2.74 5.88 -12.33
CA MET A 197 -2.76 6.73 -13.53
C MET A 197 -3.65 6.13 -14.63
N LYS A 198 -3.59 4.81 -14.87
CA LYS A 198 -4.46 4.13 -15.83
C LYS A 198 -5.93 4.20 -15.42
N LEU A 199 -6.22 3.97 -14.15
CA LEU A 199 -7.58 4.00 -13.63
C LEU A 199 -8.21 5.39 -13.71
N GLN A 200 -7.38 6.44 -13.65
CA GLN A 200 -7.80 7.83 -13.75
C GLN A 200 -7.68 8.41 -15.18
N GLY A 201 -7.31 7.59 -16.19
CA GLY A 201 -7.15 8.05 -17.58
C GLY A 201 -5.98 9.02 -17.79
N LYS A 202 -4.97 8.98 -16.90
CA LYS A 202 -3.80 9.87 -16.93
C LYS A 202 -2.50 9.18 -17.37
N TRP A 203 -2.59 7.91 -17.77
CA TRP A 203 -1.44 7.19 -18.30
C TRP A 203 -1.10 7.71 -19.70
N PRO A 204 0.19 7.94 -20.04
CA PRO A 204 0.58 8.42 -21.35
C PRO A 204 0.12 7.48 -22.48
N GLU A 205 -0.46 8.05 -23.53
CA GLU A 205 -0.74 7.33 -24.78
C GLU A 205 0.54 7.29 -25.63
N TYR A 206 0.77 6.17 -26.36
CA TYR A 206 1.93 5.94 -27.22
C TYR A 206 1.49 5.84 -28.67
#